data_9c325fe17ecd9dafc401a2a74d9cf159
#
_entry.id   9c325fe17ecd9dafc401a2a74d9cf159
#
_cell.length_a   1.000
_cell.length_b   1.000
_cell.length_c   1.000
_cell.angle_alpha   90.00
_cell.angle_beta   90.00
_cell.angle_gamma   90.00
#
_symmetry.space_group_name_H-M   'P 1'
#
loop_
_entity.id
_entity.type
_entity.pdbx_description
1 polymer ?
#
loop_
_entity_poly.entity_id
_entity_poly.type
_entity_poly.pdbx_seq_one_letter_code
_entity_poly.pdbx_strand_id
1 'polypeptide(L)'
;MGLSRSTEPKRFEAIPIAPASSDSSPPPMSSAIPAGFPLEPQALRAAYPHSAAGTIDPAIARRVANVLCIHLVLVVITQKFALPISGEIQIAFAMLLQYAVFGIFVLMGVLRVHLVRALMVLAFVSFAMIVHAVYNADVGYSPGSLFLLTLILTMYAFVVPMDEQNYNRILRTFQLIAVVASALVFVNWGTQVAGLGMFNLEDFIPDKFQYINYVYMNKLVWNQPWFKPNGIVFLEVSHLSQFIGMALVIELARFRRLKYAALYAVALLSSFGGTGTLLVLASAPFLLVMLPRKYIAAVVLAAPLLLVVAAQIGVLDNFTKRATEFGTEKSSGYNRFVLPAVTSANALERDGLGGLLGSGAGSIPAGDPTKGGVNGFAWSPYAKVIYEYGLIGFLLWLPLTLYAIFNRGIPFI
;
A
#
# COMPACT_ATOMS: atom_id res chain seq x y z
N MET A 1 -57.13 -42.49 -20.51
CA MET A 1 -56.21 -43.34 -19.78
C MET A 1 -55.29 -42.41 -19.01
N GLY A 2 -55.45 -42.01 -17.82
CA GLY A 2 -55.87 -42.65 -16.61
C GLY A 2 -54.63 -43.18 -15.85
N LEU A 3 -54.04 -42.38 -14.92
CA LEU A 3 -53.51 -42.92 -13.65
C LEU A 3 -53.17 -41.73 -12.71
N SER A 4 -54.07 -41.56 -11.77
CA SER A 4 -53.94 -40.84 -10.52
C SER A 4 -52.88 -41.54 -9.61
N ARG A 5 -51.99 -40.73 -9.01
CA ARG A 5 -51.26 -41.15 -7.79
C ARG A 5 -51.43 -40.07 -6.72
N SER A 6 -52.21 -40.44 -5.73
CA SER A 6 -52.33 -39.80 -4.43
C SER A 6 -51.00 -39.86 -3.66
N THR A 7 -50.50 -38.75 -3.16
CA THR A 7 -49.45 -38.70 -2.15
C THR A 7 -50.03 -38.29 -0.80
N GLU A 8 -50.00 -39.23 0.15
CA GLU A 8 -50.32 -39.00 1.57
C GLU A 8 -49.36 -37.99 2.24
N PRO A 9 -49.84 -37.16 3.17
CA PRO A 9 -49.00 -36.28 3.95
C PRO A 9 -48.33 -37.01 5.09
N LYS A 10 -46.99 -36.91 5.19
CA LYS A 10 -46.22 -37.41 6.34
C LYS A 10 -46.56 -36.60 7.61
N ARG A 11 -46.97 -37.33 8.65
CA ARG A 11 -47.14 -36.80 10.00
C ARG A 11 -45.79 -36.38 10.57
N PHE A 12 -45.74 -35.12 11.06
CA PHE A 12 -44.66 -34.63 11.89
C PHE A 12 -44.86 -35.16 13.34
N GLU A 13 -43.90 -35.91 13.84
CA GLU A 13 -43.82 -36.28 15.24
C GLU A 13 -43.34 -35.06 16.04
N ALA A 14 -44.08 -34.74 17.11
CA ALA A 14 -43.76 -33.66 18.03
C ALA A 14 -42.58 -34.05 18.92
N ILE A 15 -41.54 -33.22 18.98
CA ILE A 15 -40.42 -33.35 19.90
C ILE A 15 -40.88 -32.92 21.30
N PRO A 16 -40.65 -33.72 22.36
CA PRO A 16 -41.05 -33.36 23.73
C PRO A 16 -40.17 -32.24 24.28
N ILE A 17 -40.81 -31.16 24.75
CA ILE A 17 -40.18 -30.02 25.43
C ILE A 17 -39.98 -30.45 26.89
N ALA A 18 -38.71 -30.50 27.36
CA ALA A 18 -38.37 -30.71 28.75
C ALA A 18 -38.75 -29.47 29.60
N PRO A 19 -39.23 -29.66 30.85
CA PRO A 19 -39.62 -28.55 31.71
C PRO A 19 -38.41 -27.75 32.18
N ALA A 20 -38.51 -26.42 32.11
CA ALA A 20 -37.53 -25.47 32.63
C ALA A 20 -37.46 -25.56 34.17
N SER A 21 -36.28 -25.79 34.72
CA SER A 21 -35.99 -25.66 36.13
C SER A 21 -35.86 -24.18 36.50
N SER A 22 -36.81 -23.67 37.27
CA SER A 22 -36.75 -22.41 37.97
C SER A 22 -35.91 -22.55 39.23
N ASP A 23 -34.63 -22.14 39.18
CA ASP A 23 -33.88 -21.67 40.36
C ASP A 23 -32.49 -21.18 39.88
N SER A 24 -32.34 -19.89 39.72
CA SER A 24 -31.03 -19.23 39.79
C SER A 24 -31.23 -17.78 40.21
N SER A 25 -31.00 -17.53 41.47
CA SER A 25 -30.75 -16.19 42.00
C SER A 25 -29.50 -15.58 41.31
N PRO A 26 -29.53 -14.26 40.95
CA PRO A 26 -28.36 -13.64 40.33
C PRO A 26 -27.19 -13.54 41.31
N PRO A 27 -25.96 -13.79 40.87
CA PRO A 27 -24.78 -13.57 41.67
C PRO A 27 -24.56 -12.07 41.99
N PRO A 28 -23.97 -11.74 43.16
CA PRO A 28 -23.74 -10.35 43.55
C PRO A 28 -22.80 -9.67 42.59
N MET A 29 -23.18 -8.45 42.15
CA MET A 29 -22.30 -7.55 41.36
C MET A 29 -21.08 -7.15 42.20
N SER A 30 -19.94 -7.78 41.93
CA SER A 30 -18.65 -7.32 42.40
C SER A 30 -18.19 -6.16 41.50
N SER A 31 -18.25 -4.95 42.05
CA SER A 31 -17.69 -3.73 41.46
C SER A 31 -16.17 -3.67 41.62
N ALA A 32 -15.43 -4.53 40.94
CA ALA A 32 -13.99 -4.40 40.81
C ALA A 32 -13.68 -4.28 39.31
N ILE A 33 -13.39 -3.04 38.88
CA ILE A 33 -12.78 -2.78 37.57
C ILE A 33 -11.37 -3.40 37.62
N PRO A 34 -11.05 -4.47 36.85
CA PRO A 34 -9.68 -4.97 36.83
C PRO A 34 -8.84 -3.99 36.04
N ALA A 35 -7.86 -3.38 36.68
CA ALA A 35 -6.78 -2.68 36.03
C ALA A 35 -5.97 -3.64 35.15
N GLY A 36 -5.86 -3.32 33.87
CA GLY A 36 -4.96 -3.97 32.94
C GLY A 36 -5.61 -5.08 32.13
N PHE A 37 -6.16 -4.71 30.98
CA PHE A 37 -6.41 -5.67 29.88
C PHE A 37 -5.06 -6.04 29.24
N PRO A 38 -4.47 -7.21 29.49
CA PRO A 38 -3.61 -7.82 28.52
C PRO A 38 -4.58 -8.36 27.45
N LEU A 39 -4.57 -7.74 26.27
CA LEU A 39 -5.14 -8.36 25.08
C LEU A 39 -4.32 -9.62 24.81
N GLU A 40 -4.65 -10.72 25.51
CA GLU A 40 -4.08 -12.00 25.18
C GLU A 40 -4.41 -12.34 23.72
N PRO A 41 -3.42 -12.82 22.96
CA PRO A 41 -3.65 -13.25 21.56
C PRO A 41 -4.77 -14.30 21.42
N GLN A 42 -5.13 -14.99 22.49
CA GLN A 42 -6.18 -15.98 22.53
C GLN A 42 -7.60 -15.38 22.55
N ALA A 43 -7.81 -14.23 23.21
CA ALA A 43 -9.13 -13.56 23.23
C ALA A 43 -9.51 -13.02 21.85
N LEU A 44 -8.52 -12.58 21.07
CA LEU A 44 -8.71 -12.19 19.67
C LEU A 44 -9.03 -13.39 18.75
N ARG A 45 -8.60 -14.60 19.09
CA ARG A 45 -8.93 -15.83 18.35
C ARG A 45 -10.37 -16.30 18.60
N ALA A 46 -10.91 -16.12 19.80
CA ALA A 46 -12.26 -16.54 20.17
C ALA A 46 -13.36 -15.64 19.58
N ALA A 47 -13.06 -14.36 19.34
CA ALA A 47 -14.03 -13.39 18.83
C ALA A 47 -14.34 -13.53 17.33
N TYR A 48 -13.63 -14.40 16.60
CA TYR A 48 -13.83 -14.57 15.16
C TYR A 48 -13.84 -16.06 14.80
N PRO A 49 -15.04 -16.66 14.73
CA PRO A 49 -15.16 -18.00 14.17
C PRO A 49 -14.55 -17.93 12.76
N HIS A 50 -13.58 -18.81 12.49
CA HIS A 50 -13.04 -18.99 11.15
C HIS A 50 -14.23 -19.12 10.21
N SER A 51 -14.49 -18.06 9.41
CA SER A 51 -15.44 -18.18 8.31
C SER A 51 -15.06 -19.44 7.56
N ALA A 52 -16.03 -20.27 7.23
CA ALA A 52 -15.88 -21.53 6.52
C ALA A 52 -15.25 -21.33 5.13
N ALA A 53 -14.01 -20.84 5.10
CA ALA A 53 -13.11 -20.96 3.99
C ALA A 53 -12.80 -22.44 3.91
N GLY A 54 -13.42 -23.15 2.96
CA GLY A 54 -13.12 -24.54 2.70
C GLY A 54 -11.60 -24.73 2.79
N THR A 55 -11.15 -25.74 3.53
CA THR A 55 -9.74 -26.02 3.78
C THR A 55 -9.03 -26.12 2.45
N ILE A 56 -8.17 -25.12 2.16
CA ILE A 56 -7.36 -25.16 0.94
C ILE A 56 -6.34 -26.26 1.15
N ASP A 57 -6.12 -27.06 0.11
CA ASP A 57 -5.01 -28.02 0.09
C ASP A 57 -3.71 -27.28 0.50
N PRO A 58 -3.03 -27.72 1.57
CA PRO A 58 -1.78 -27.10 2.01
C PRO A 58 -0.71 -27.03 0.92
N ALA A 59 -0.71 -27.97 -0.03
CA ALA A 59 0.21 -27.95 -1.16
C ALA A 59 -0.10 -26.78 -2.11
N ILE A 60 -1.38 -26.51 -2.37
CA ILE A 60 -1.82 -25.37 -3.18
C ILE A 60 -1.48 -24.07 -2.48
N ALA A 61 -1.80 -23.92 -1.18
CA ALA A 61 -1.47 -22.74 -0.40
C ALA A 61 0.03 -22.43 -0.42
N ARG A 62 0.87 -23.44 -0.32
CA ARG A 62 2.34 -23.32 -0.42
C ARG A 62 2.78 -22.86 -1.82
N ARG A 63 2.19 -23.40 -2.90
CA ARG A 63 2.48 -22.98 -4.28
C ARG A 63 2.12 -21.51 -4.49
N VAL A 64 0.95 -21.09 -4.04
CA VAL A 64 0.50 -19.69 -4.06
C VAL A 64 1.51 -18.78 -3.35
N ALA A 65 1.90 -19.13 -2.12
CA ALA A 65 2.89 -18.36 -1.37
C ALA A 65 4.25 -18.28 -2.09
N ASN A 66 4.70 -19.38 -2.73
CA ASN A 66 5.94 -19.38 -3.51
C ASN A 66 5.86 -18.41 -4.70
N VAL A 67 4.75 -18.45 -5.46
CA VAL A 67 4.53 -17.54 -6.58
C VAL A 67 4.54 -16.08 -6.10
N LEU A 68 3.87 -15.76 -4.98
CA LEU A 68 3.88 -14.41 -4.41
C LEU A 68 5.26 -14.00 -3.89
N CYS A 69 6.04 -14.90 -3.30
CA CYS A 69 7.41 -14.61 -2.89
C CYS A 69 8.31 -14.27 -4.09
N ILE A 70 8.22 -15.06 -5.16
CA ILE A 70 8.96 -14.82 -6.41
C ILE A 70 8.49 -13.49 -7.03
N HIS A 71 7.19 -13.27 -7.11
CA HIS A 71 6.62 -12.04 -7.63
C HIS A 71 7.15 -10.81 -6.88
N LEU A 72 7.16 -10.84 -5.56
CA LEU A 72 7.65 -9.74 -4.72
C LEU A 72 9.13 -9.41 -5.03
N VAL A 73 9.98 -10.42 -5.20
CA VAL A 73 11.38 -10.23 -5.60
C VAL A 73 11.47 -9.61 -7.00
N LEU A 74 10.72 -10.15 -7.96
CA LEU A 74 10.74 -9.67 -9.34
C LEU A 74 10.25 -8.23 -9.45
N VAL A 75 9.16 -7.87 -8.76
CA VAL A 75 8.64 -6.49 -8.76
C VAL A 75 9.68 -5.51 -8.22
N VAL A 76 10.40 -5.86 -7.15
CA VAL A 76 11.45 -4.99 -6.60
C VAL A 76 12.61 -4.82 -7.58
N ILE A 77 13.08 -5.89 -8.22
CA ILE A 77 14.22 -5.83 -9.15
C ILE A 77 13.85 -5.08 -10.43
N THR A 78 12.60 -5.20 -10.88
CA THR A 78 12.16 -4.65 -12.16
C THR A 78 11.50 -3.27 -12.07
N GLN A 79 11.53 -2.61 -10.92
CA GLN A 79 10.90 -1.29 -10.71
C GLN A 79 11.36 -0.23 -11.72
N LYS A 80 12.60 -0.30 -12.18
CA LYS A 80 13.19 0.67 -13.11
C LYS A 80 12.86 0.42 -14.58
N PHE A 81 12.20 -0.71 -14.87
CA PHE A 81 11.88 -1.07 -16.24
C PHE A 81 10.49 -0.58 -16.63
N ALA A 82 10.41 0.14 -17.73
CA ALA A 82 9.19 0.53 -18.40
C ALA A 82 9.17 -0.03 -19.82
N LEU A 83 8.00 -0.43 -20.30
CA LEU A 83 7.82 -0.89 -21.66
C LEU A 83 7.13 0.19 -22.50
N PRO A 84 7.77 0.67 -23.57
CA PRO A 84 7.13 1.61 -24.47
C PRO A 84 6.03 0.89 -25.25
N ILE A 85 4.83 1.50 -25.29
CA ILE A 85 3.71 0.97 -26.07
C ILE A 85 3.50 1.83 -27.31
N SER A 86 3.39 3.14 -27.14
CA SER A 86 3.18 4.07 -28.23
C SER A 86 3.56 5.49 -27.80
N GLY A 87 4.43 6.16 -28.55
CA GLY A 87 4.87 7.51 -28.26
C GLY A 87 5.38 7.69 -26.82
N GLU A 88 4.72 8.51 -26.04
CA GLU A 88 5.05 8.75 -24.62
C GLU A 88 4.39 7.78 -23.64
N ILE A 89 3.57 6.83 -24.14
CA ILE A 89 2.85 5.89 -23.27
C ILE A 89 3.77 4.74 -22.91
N GLN A 90 4.02 4.60 -21.61
CA GLN A 90 4.82 3.53 -21.05
C GLN A 90 4.04 2.75 -19.99
N ILE A 91 4.24 1.46 -19.92
CA ILE A 91 3.71 0.58 -18.86
C ILE A 91 4.85 0.09 -17.99
N ALA A 92 4.69 0.23 -16.67
CA ALA A 92 5.60 -0.34 -15.70
C ALA A 92 5.72 -1.87 -15.90
N PHE A 93 6.93 -2.40 -16.01
CA PHE A 93 7.13 -3.85 -16.16
C PHE A 93 6.57 -4.63 -14.96
N ALA A 94 6.66 -4.05 -13.77
CA ALA A 94 6.04 -4.59 -12.55
C ALA A 94 4.52 -4.85 -12.70
N MET A 95 3.81 -4.02 -13.47
CA MET A 95 2.38 -4.22 -13.73
C MET A 95 2.13 -5.45 -14.61
N LEU A 96 2.97 -5.70 -15.61
CA LEU A 96 2.86 -6.90 -16.44
C LEU A 96 3.12 -8.16 -15.61
N LEU A 97 4.11 -8.13 -14.71
CA LEU A 97 4.34 -9.22 -13.76
C LEU A 97 3.13 -9.46 -12.86
N GLN A 98 2.46 -8.40 -12.41
CA GLN A 98 1.24 -8.51 -11.62
C GLN A 98 0.14 -9.24 -12.39
N TYR A 99 -0.07 -8.89 -13.68
CA TYR A 99 -1.05 -9.58 -14.53
C TYR A 99 -0.66 -11.01 -14.86
N ALA A 100 0.64 -11.29 -15.04
CA ALA A 100 1.13 -12.66 -15.26
C ALA A 100 0.82 -13.53 -14.03
N VAL A 101 1.08 -13.05 -12.83
CA VAL A 101 0.75 -13.76 -11.59
C VAL A 101 -0.76 -13.92 -11.44
N PHE A 102 -1.56 -12.90 -11.79
CA PHE A 102 -3.01 -13.01 -11.83
C PHE A 102 -3.46 -14.14 -12.76
N GLY A 103 -2.91 -14.20 -13.97
CA GLY A 103 -3.17 -15.28 -14.94
C GLY A 103 -2.78 -16.66 -14.39
N ILE A 104 -1.62 -16.78 -13.75
CA ILE A 104 -1.19 -18.03 -13.10
C ILE A 104 -2.24 -18.47 -12.05
N PHE A 105 -2.75 -17.54 -11.23
CA PHE A 105 -3.73 -17.87 -10.20
C PHE A 105 -5.12 -18.19 -10.77
N VAL A 106 -5.50 -17.60 -11.92
CA VAL A 106 -6.67 -18.03 -12.68
C VAL A 106 -6.51 -19.49 -13.13
N LEU A 107 -5.37 -19.82 -13.76
CA LEU A 107 -5.07 -21.17 -14.26
C LEU A 107 -4.98 -22.21 -13.12
N MET A 108 -4.52 -21.79 -11.93
CA MET A 108 -4.51 -22.63 -10.74
C MET A 108 -5.89 -22.79 -10.09
N GLY A 109 -6.91 -22.03 -10.52
CA GLY A 109 -8.25 -22.04 -9.93
C GLY A 109 -8.31 -21.55 -8.48
N VAL A 110 -7.33 -20.74 -8.03
CA VAL A 110 -7.22 -20.30 -6.63
C VAL A 110 -7.83 -18.92 -6.39
N LEU A 111 -8.10 -18.16 -7.45
CA LEU A 111 -8.73 -16.85 -7.32
C LEU A 111 -10.20 -16.99 -6.93
N ARG A 112 -10.60 -16.21 -5.94
CA ARG A 112 -12.00 -16.08 -5.54
C ARG A 112 -12.46 -14.65 -5.70
N VAL A 113 -13.64 -14.45 -6.25
CA VAL A 113 -14.28 -13.12 -6.30
C VAL A 113 -14.80 -12.79 -4.90
N HIS A 114 -14.37 -11.65 -4.39
CA HIS A 114 -14.91 -11.11 -3.15
C HIS A 114 -16.08 -10.18 -3.50
N LEU A 115 -17.31 -10.65 -3.31
CA LEU A 115 -18.52 -10.00 -3.82
C LEU A 115 -18.59 -8.51 -3.44
N VAL A 116 -18.35 -8.16 -2.17
CA VAL A 116 -18.42 -6.75 -1.72
C VAL A 116 -17.39 -5.88 -2.44
N ARG A 117 -16.13 -6.36 -2.57
CA ARG A 117 -15.10 -5.62 -3.32
C ARG A 117 -15.45 -5.51 -4.81
N ALA A 118 -15.95 -6.59 -5.40
CA ALA A 118 -16.36 -6.60 -6.81
C ALA A 118 -17.50 -5.60 -7.07
N LEU A 119 -18.49 -5.52 -6.18
CA LEU A 119 -19.57 -4.53 -6.28
C LEU A 119 -19.05 -3.10 -6.11
N MET A 120 -18.15 -2.85 -5.17
CA MET A 120 -17.53 -1.52 -5.00
C MET A 120 -16.68 -1.12 -6.21
N VAL A 121 -15.89 -2.04 -6.77
CA VAL A 121 -15.12 -1.82 -8.00
C VAL A 121 -16.06 -1.54 -9.17
N LEU A 122 -17.09 -2.35 -9.33
CA LEU A 122 -18.08 -2.17 -10.40
C LEU A 122 -18.77 -0.80 -10.29
N ALA A 123 -19.19 -0.41 -9.08
CA ALA A 123 -19.82 0.89 -8.86
C ALA A 123 -18.90 2.05 -9.23
N PHE A 124 -17.63 2.01 -8.77
CA PHE A 124 -16.67 3.06 -9.11
C PHE A 124 -16.33 3.09 -10.60
N VAL A 125 -16.05 1.93 -11.21
CA VAL A 125 -15.70 1.85 -12.64
C VAL A 125 -16.87 2.28 -13.52
N SER A 126 -18.10 1.86 -13.21
CA SER A 126 -19.29 2.30 -13.94
C SER A 126 -19.50 3.80 -13.84
N PHE A 127 -19.32 4.38 -12.64
CA PHE A 127 -19.35 5.82 -12.45
C PHE A 127 -18.26 6.53 -13.27
N ALA A 128 -17.02 6.03 -13.24
CA ALA A 128 -15.91 6.60 -14.02
C ALA A 128 -16.17 6.54 -15.53
N MET A 129 -16.81 5.47 -16.03
CA MET A 129 -17.25 5.36 -17.43
C MET A 129 -18.34 6.36 -17.78
N ILE A 130 -19.32 6.58 -16.89
CA ILE A 130 -20.37 7.58 -17.08
C ILE A 130 -19.77 8.98 -17.15
N VAL A 131 -18.90 9.34 -16.20
CA VAL A 131 -18.20 10.62 -16.21
C VAL A 131 -17.43 10.80 -17.51
N HIS A 132 -16.71 9.75 -17.93
CA HIS A 132 -15.96 9.77 -19.18
C HIS A 132 -16.87 10.00 -20.40
N ALA A 133 -18.04 9.38 -20.45
CA ALA A 133 -19.00 9.54 -21.56
C ALA A 133 -19.63 10.95 -21.57
N VAL A 134 -19.89 11.55 -20.40
CA VAL A 134 -20.49 12.88 -20.28
C VAL A 134 -19.53 13.99 -20.72
N TYR A 135 -18.25 13.89 -20.34
CA TYR A 135 -17.24 14.92 -20.61
C TYR A 135 -16.44 14.68 -21.90
N ASN A 136 -16.92 13.82 -22.77
CA ASN A 136 -16.22 13.26 -23.93
C ASN A 136 -15.78 14.30 -25.01
N ALA A 137 -16.28 15.54 -24.99
CA ALA A 137 -16.16 16.41 -26.14
C ALA A 137 -15.07 17.48 -26.03
N ASP A 138 -14.77 18.02 -24.84
CA ASP A 138 -14.08 19.32 -24.75
C ASP A 138 -12.80 19.36 -23.92
N VAL A 139 -12.47 18.31 -23.15
CA VAL A 139 -11.29 18.28 -22.26
C VAL A 139 -10.43 17.07 -22.63
N GLY A 140 -9.12 17.29 -22.76
CA GLY A 140 -8.16 16.26 -23.16
C GLY A 140 -8.12 15.06 -22.21
N TYR A 141 -9.14 14.22 -22.24
CA TYR A 141 -9.23 12.98 -21.49
C TYR A 141 -8.47 11.85 -22.20
N SER A 142 -8.05 10.88 -21.43
CA SER A 142 -7.28 9.74 -21.92
C SER A 142 -8.05 8.43 -21.73
N PRO A 143 -8.55 7.80 -22.80
CA PRO A 143 -9.12 6.45 -22.72
C PRO A 143 -8.12 5.44 -22.11
N GLY A 144 -6.83 5.63 -22.40
CA GLY A 144 -5.75 4.83 -21.81
C GLY A 144 -5.66 4.96 -20.29
N SER A 145 -5.90 6.17 -19.76
CA SER A 145 -5.91 6.40 -18.30
C SER A 145 -7.11 5.69 -17.64
N LEU A 146 -8.30 5.76 -18.26
CA LEU A 146 -9.48 5.04 -17.78
C LEU A 146 -9.30 3.51 -17.86
N PHE A 147 -8.73 3.02 -18.96
CA PHE A 147 -8.43 1.61 -19.13
C PHE A 147 -7.45 1.13 -18.07
N LEU A 148 -6.36 1.86 -17.84
CA LEU A 148 -5.35 1.52 -16.81
C LEU A 148 -5.95 1.51 -15.40
N LEU A 149 -6.78 2.52 -15.07
CA LEU A 149 -7.49 2.57 -13.81
C LEU A 149 -8.40 1.37 -13.61
N THR A 150 -9.17 1.02 -14.65
CA THR A 150 -10.07 -0.13 -14.63
C THR A 150 -9.31 -1.43 -14.42
N LEU A 151 -8.19 -1.60 -15.13
CA LEU A 151 -7.31 -2.76 -14.95
C LEU A 151 -6.84 -2.86 -13.49
N ILE A 152 -6.23 -1.80 -12.95
CA ILE A 152 -5.71 -1.80 -11.57
C ILE A 152 -6.83 -2.14 -10.59
N LEU A 153 -7.99 -1.48 -10.69
CA LEU A 153 -9.09 -1.68 -9.74
C LEU A 153 -9.74 -3.06 -9.85
N THR A 154 -9.78 -3.66 -11.04
CA THR A 154 -10.35 -5.00 -11.23
C THR A 154 -9.65 -6.04 -10.35
N MET A 155 -8.34 -5.90 -10.12
CA MET A 155 -7.59 -6.81 -9.24
C MET A 155 -8.07 -6.76 -7.78
N TYR A 156 -8.59 -5.62 -7.31
CA TYR A 156 -9.12 -5.51 -5.93
C TYR A 156 -10.37 -6.36 -5.70
N ALA A 157 -11.09 -6.75 -6.77
CA ALA A 157 -12.26 -7.61 -6.69
C ALA A 157 -11.91 -9.05 -6.29
N PHE A 158 -10.66 -9.45 -6.44
CA PHE A 158 -10.21 -10.81 -6.23
C PHE A 158 -9.41 -10.96 -4.95
N VAL A 159 -9.52 -12.13 -4.35
CA VAL A 159 -8.75 -12.53 -3.16
C VAL A 159 -8.16 -13.92 -3.40
N VAL A 160 -7.00 -14.11 -2.81
CA VAL A 160 -6.36 -15.43 -2.76
C VAL A 160 -6.44 -15.89 -1.32
N PRO A 161 -7.07 -17.03 -1.06
CA PRO A 161 -7.12 -17.58 0.27
C PRO A 161 -5.72 -18.04 0.71
N MET A 162 -5.34 -17.70 1.94
CA MET A 162 -4.02 -18.00 2.47
C MET A 162 -4.09 -18.30 3.96
N ASP A 163 -3.32 -19.29 4.41
CA ASP A 163 -3.13 -19.56 5.81
C ASP A 163 -2.09 -18.64 6.47
N GLU A 164 -2.07 -18.58 7.79
CA GLU A 164 -1.15 -17.73 8.54
C GLU A 164 0.32 -18.13 8.31
N GLN A 165 0.62 -19.41 8.14
CA GLN A 165 1.99 -19.88 7.93
C GLN A 165 2.56 -19.38 6.61
N ASN A 166 1.79 -19.49 5.52
CA ASN A 166 2.17 -19.03 4.19
C ASN A 166 2.20 -17.50 4.11
N TYR A 167 1.28 -16.80 4.79
CA TYR A 167 1.35 -15.36 4.94
C TYR A 167 2.64 -14.90 5.64
N ASN A 168 2.98 -15.53 6.76
CA ASN A 168 4.25 -15.24 7.46
C ASN A 168 5.49 -15.54 6.58
N ARG A 169 5.40 -16.49 5.65
CA ARG A 169 6.46 -16.75 4.68
C ARG A 169 6.66 -15.59 3.72
N ILE A 170 5.57 -15.01 3.20
CA ILE A 170 5.63 -13.82 2.34
C ILE A 170 6.22 -12.64 3.11
N LEU A 171 5.77 -12.40 4.35
CA LEU A 171 6.34 -11.35 5.19
C LEU A 171 7.84 -11.55 5.47
N ARG A 172 8.29 -12.79 5.67
CA ARG A 172 9.73 -13.08 5.84
C ARG A 172 10.51 -12.82 4.56
N THR A 173 9.95 -13.15 3.40
CA THR A 173 10.55 -12.81 2.10
C THR A 173 10.67 -11.29 1.94
N PHE A 174 9.63 -10.54 2.28
CA PHE A 174 9.66 -9.08 2.30
C PHE A 174 10.77 -8.56 3.21
N GLN A 175 10.89 -9.11 4.42
CA GLN A 175 11.95 -8.74 5.35
C GLN A 175 13.36 -9.07 4.81
N LEU A 176 13.53 -10.20 4.14
CA LEU A 176 14.81 -10.55 3.50
C LEU A 176 15.20 -9.55 2.41
N ILE A 177 14.24 -9.19 1.55
CA ILE A 177 14.47 -8.14 0.54
C ILE A 177 14.84 -6.82 1.20
N ALA A 178 14.19 -6.47 2.33
CA ALA A 178 14.49 -5.24 3.06
C ALA A 178 15.89 -5.26 3.71
N VAL A 179 16.38 -6.42 4.16
CA VAL A 179 17.78 -6.58 4.61
C VAL A 179 18.74 -6.29 3.46
N VAL A 180 18.49 -6.90 2.29
CA VAL A 180 19.31 -6.66 1.09
C VAL A 180 19.24 -5.18 0.67
N ALA A 181 18.05 -4.60 0.62
CA ALA A 181 17.86 -3.19 0.29
C ALA A 181 18.62 -2.27 1.26
N SER A 182 18.59 -2.58 2.57
CA SER A 182 19.35 -1.84 3.58
C SER A 182 20.88 -1.97 3.38
N ALA A 183 21.36 -3.15 3.04
CA ALA A 183 22.78 -3.37 2.71
C ALA A 183 23.18 -2.55 1.47
N LEU A 184 22.31 -2.50 0.43
CA LEU A 184 22.56 -1.72 -0.78
C LEU A 184 22.60 -0.21 -0.54
N VAL A 185 21.92 0.32 0.49
CA VAL A 185 22.09 1.71 0.93
C VAL A 185 23.53 1.97 1.34
N PHE A 186 24.13 1.07 2.14
CA PHE A 186 25.52 1.22 2.58
C PHE A 186 26.51 0.99 1.45
N VAL A 187 26.21 0.10 0.50
CA VAL A 187 27.02 -0.05 -0.73
C VAL A 187 27.02 1.26 -1.52
N ASN A 188 25.84 1.87 -1.75
CA ASN A 188 25.77 3.18 -2.42
C ASN A 188 26.60 4.26 -1.71
N TRP A 189 26.62 4.29 -0.38
CA TRP A 189 27.48 5.21 0.36
C TRP A 189 28.95 4.85 0.21
N GLY A 190 29.32 3.57 0.35
CA GLY A 190 30.69 3.10 0.22
C GLY A 190 31.29 3.44 -1.13
N THR A 191 30.58 3.23 -2.24
CA THR A 191 31.07 3.56 -3.58
C THR A 191 31.29 5.07 -3.78
N GLN A 192 30.37 5.89 -3.24
CA GLN A 192 30.52 7.35 -3.31
C GLN A 192 31.72 7.83 -2.47
N VAL A 193 31.89 7.33 -1.24
CA VAL A 193 33.04 7.67 -0.37
C VAL A 193 34.37 7.21 -1.00
N ALA A 194 34.37 6.08 -1.69
CA ALA A 194 35.54 5.59 -2.42
C ALA A 194 35.84 6.36 -3.71
N GLY A 195 35.04 7.38 -4.06
CA GLY A 195 35.23 8.17 -5.29
C GLY A 195 34.77 7.46 -6.57
N LEU A 196 34.10 6.30 -6.46
CA LEU A 196 33.59 5.54 -7.60
C LEU A 196 32.25 6.05 -8.12
N GLY A 197 31.68 7.07 -7.45
CA GLY A 197 30.33 7.55 -7.76
C GLY A 197 29.23 6.67 -7.19
N MET A 198 27.98 6.99 -7.53
CA MET A 198 26.83 6.19 -7.10
C MET A 198 26.55 5.11 -8.15
N PHE A 199 26.68 3.84 -7.76
CA PHE A 199 26.31 2.71 -8.61
C PHE A 199 24.79 2.61 -8.70
N ASN A 200 24.24 2.54 -9.91
CA ASN A 200 22.81 2.49 -10.15
C ASN A 200 22.48 1.50 -11.28
N LEU A 201 21.35 0.77 -11.13
CA LEU A 201 20.94 -0.22 -12.13
C LEU A 201 20.56 0.43 -13.47
N GLU A 202 20.11 1.69 -13.48
CA GLU A 202 19.73 2.40 -14.71
C GLU A 202 20.85 2.47 -15.73
N ASP A 203 22.11 2.53 -15.29
CA ASP A 203 23.29 2.57 -16.16
C ASP A 203 23.42 1.32 -17.07
N PHE A 204 22.70 0.24 -16.73
CA PHE A 204 22.69 -1.03 -17.47
C PHE A 204 21.38 -1.27 -18.22
N ILE A 205 20.35 -0.42 -18.03
CA ILE A 205 19.06 -0.56 -18.71
C ILE A 205 19.11 0.29 -19.99
N PRO A 206 18.86 -0.30 -21.17
CA PRO A 206 18.75 0.48 -22.40
C PRO A 206 17.68 1.58 -22.28
N ASP A 207 17.97 2.79 -22.77
CA ASP A 207 17.13 4.00 -22.61
C ASP A 207 15.65 3.78 -22.98
N LYS A 208 15.39 2.98 -24.03
CA LYS A 208 14.03 2.62 -24.46
C LYS A 208 13.19 1.89 -23.41
N PHE A 209 13.84 1.28 -22.40
CA PHE A 209 13.19 0.58 -21.29
C PHE A 209 13.26 1.35 -19.99
N GLN A 210 13.77 2.56 -19.98
CA GLN A 210 13.71 3.47 -18.85
C GLN A 210 12.44 4.30 -18.92
N TYR A 211 12.00 4.83 -17.76
CA TYR A 211 10.87 5.77 -17.73
C TYR A 211 11.26 7.09 -18.37
N ILE A 212 10.46 7.58 -19.30
CA ILE A 212 10.65 8.85 -19.98
C ILE A 212 10.58 10.00 -18.96
N ASN A 213 11.52 10.92 -19.03
CA ASN A 213 11.58 12.11 -18.17
C ASN A 213 11.61 11.82 -16.66
N TYR A 214 12.07 10.62 -16.24
CA TYR A 214 12.18 10.24 -14.84
C TYR A 214 13.59 10.48 -14.30
N VAL A 215 13.69 11.07 -13.09
CA VAL A 215 14.97 11.32 -12.43
C VAL A 215 15.22 10.26 -11.38
N TYR A 216 16.03 9.27 -11.69
CA TYR A 216 16.35 8.14 -10.81
C TYR A 216 17.32 8.53 -9.68
N MET A 217 18.27 9.42 -9.96
CA MET A 217 19.28 9.86 -9.01
C MET A 217 18.97 11.25 -8.46
N ASN A 218 18.78 11.34 -7.17
CA ASN A 218 18.51 12.60 -6.47
C ASN A 218 19.75 13.07 -5.72
N LYS A 219 20.24 14.27 -6.01
CA LYS A 219 21.35 14.87 -5.26
C LYS A 219 20.98 15.06 -3.79
N LEU A 220 21.96 14.85 -2.90
CA LEU A 220 21.79 15.12 -1.47
C LEU A 220 21.69 16.64 -1.24
N VAL A 221 22.63 17.39 -1.81
CA VAL A 221 22.63 18.86 -1.87
C VAL A 221 23.01 19.27 -3.29
N TRP A 222 22.39 20.33 -3.85
CA TRP A 222 22.55 20.72 -5.25
C TRP A 222 23.99 21.00 -5.69
N ASN A 223 24.80 21.54 -4.79
CA ASN A 223 26.18 21.95 -5.10
C ASN A 223 27.24 20.92 -4.64
N GLN A 224 26.81 19.70 -4.26
CA GLN A 224 27.72 18.65 -3.83
C GLN A 224 27.65 17.45 -4.79
N PRO A 225 28.75 16.66 -4.89
CA PRO A 225 28.79 15.48 -5.75
C PRO A 225 27.96 14.31 -5.21
N TRP A 226 27.43 14.41 -4.00
CA TRP A 226 26.76 13.32 -3.30
C TRP A 226 25.32 13.13 -3.74
N PHE A 227 24.95 11.88 -3.95
CA PHE A 227 23.57 11.44 -4.26
C PHE A 227 22.95 10.72 -3.06
N LYS A 228 21.63 10.81 -2.94
CA LYS A 228 20.87 10.03 -1.98
C LYS A 228 20.83 8.58 -2.43
N PRO A 229 21.17 7.61 -1.56
CA PRO A 229 21.10 6.19 -1.91
C PRO A 229 19.68 5.78 -2.32
N ASN A 230 19.55 5.14 -3.47
CA ASN A 230 18.30 4.55 -3.93
C ASN A 230 18.29 3.01 -3.82
N GLY A 231 19.32 2.41 -3.18
CA GLY A 231 19.44 0.95 -3.03
C GLY A 231 19.63 0.22 -4.35
N ILE A 232 20.20 0.90 -5.37
CA ILE A 232 20.57 0.38 -6.68
C ILE A 232 19.36 -0.02 -7.54
N VAL A 233 18.46 -0.88 -7.00
CA VAL A 233 17.33 -1.46 -7.76
C VAL A 233 16.05 -0.66 -7.64
N PHE A 234 15.89 0.17 -6.62
CA PHE A 234 14.65 0.93 -6.42
C PHE A 234 14.56 2.10 -7.39
N LEU A 235 13.34 2.42 -7.78
CA LEU A 235 13.05 3.47 -8.76
C LEU A 235 13.63 4.82 -8.31
N GLU A 236 13.41 5.19 -7.06
CA GLU A 236 14.02 6.37 -6.42
C GLU A 236 14.14 6.18 -4.90
N VAL A 237 14.80 7.13 -4.24
CA VAL A 237 14.99 7.10 -2.78
C VAL A 237 13.69 7.08 -1.99
N SER A 238 12.60 7.67 -2.50
CA SER A 238 11.30 7.67 -1.82
C SER A 238 10.69 6.26 -1.77
N HIS A 239 10.78 5.48 -2.86
CA HIS A 239 10.32 4.09 -2.91
C HIS A 239 11.15 3.20 -1.97
N LEU A 240 12.48 3.33 -2.01
CA LEU A 240 13.38 2.64 -1.08
C LEU A 240 13.02 2.93 0.38
N SER A 241 12.88 4.22 0.72
CA SER A 241 12.61 4.62 2.10
C SER A 241 11.24 4.13 2.60
N GLN A 242 10.21 4.15 1.75
CA GLN A 242 8.90 3.57 2.07
C GLN A 242 8.99 2.07 2.30
N PHE A 243 9.75 1.37 1.46
CA PHE A 243 9.95 -0.08 1.58
C PHE A 243 10.65 -0.44 2.89
N ILE A 244 11.75 0.25 3.22
CA ILE A 244 12.48 0.05 4.48
C ILE A 244 11.63 0.50 5.68
N GLY A 245 10.90 1.62 5.58
CA GLY A 245 9.99 2.09 6.62
C GLY A 245 8.88 1.08 6.93
N MET A 246 8.27 0.50 5.90
CA MET A 246 7.27 -0.57 6.06
C MET A 246 7.90 -1.83 6.68
N ALA A 247 9.13 -2.19 6.28
CA ALA A 247 9.85 -3.32 6.88
C ALA A 247 10.11 -3.09 8.37
N LEU A 248 10.48 -1.87 8.76
CA LEU A 248 10.66 -1.48 10.15
C LEU A 248 9.35 -1.61 10.95
N VAL A 249 8.24 -1.10 10.41
CA VAL A 249 6.92 -1.21 11.04
C VAL A 249 6.51 -2.68 11.23
N ILE A 250 6.63 -3.51 10.19
CA ILE A 250 6.33 -4.95 10.25
C ILE A 250 7.26 -5.66 11.25
N GLU A 251 8.54 -5.32 11.26
CA GLU A 251 9.51 -5.92 12.18
C GLU A 251 9.14 -5.64 13.63
N LEU A 252 8.79 -4.39 13.96
CA LEU A 252 8.39 -3.98 15.31
C LEU A 252 7.04 -4.59 15.71
N ALA A 253 6.05 -4.58 14.81
CA ALA A 253 4.70 -5.06 15.09
C ALA A 253 4.62 -6.59 15.19
N ARG A 254 5.30 -7.33 14.29
CA ARG A 254 5.09 -8.78 14.11
C ARG A 254 6.26 -9.63 14.60
N PHE A 255 7.49 -9.32 14.16
CA PHE A 255 8.66 -10.18 14.41
C PHE A 255 9.45 -9.80 15.66
N ARG A 256 9.52 -8.51 15.98
CA ARG A 256 10.16 -7.96 17.19
C ARG A 256 11.65 -8.31 17.34
N ARG A 257 12.37 -8.41 16.21
CA ARG A 257 13.81 -8.73 16.19
C ARG A 257 14.63 -7.44 16.13
N LEU A 258 15.07 -6.95 17.29
CA LEU A 258 15.72 -5.64 17.44
C LEU A 258 16.91 -5.40 16.50
N LYS A 259 17.71 -6.44 16.19
CA LYS A 259 18.84 -6.31 15.26
C LYS A 259 18.42 -5.87 13.85
N TYR A 260 17.30 -6.39 13.34
CA TYR A 260 16.78 -6.00 12.03
C TYR A 260 16.06 -4.65 12.10
N ALA A 261 15.34 -4.38 13.19
CA ALA A 261 14.75 -3.07 13.41
C ALA A 261 15.82 -1.96 13.45
N ALA A 262 16.94 -2.20 14.14
CA ALA A 262 18.09 -1.27 14.15
C ALA A 262 18.70 -1.10 12.75
N LEU A 263 18.91 -2.20 12.00
CA LEU A 263 19.40 -2.15 10.62
C LEU A 263 18.51 -1.28 9.75
N TYR A 264 17.18 -1.52 9.78
CA TYR A 264 16.22 -0.74 8.99
C TYR A 264 16.16 0.72 9.41
N ALA A 265 16.21 1.01 10.72
CA ALA A 265 16.22 2.38 11.20
C ALA A 265 17.46 3.15 10.71
N VAL A 266 18.66 2.55 10.83
CA VAL A 266 19.89 3.16 10.35
C VAL A 266 19.88 3.33 8.83
N ALA A 267 19.45 2.32 8.07
CA ALA A 267 19.36 2.40 6.62
C ALA A 267 18.34 3.45 6.17
N LEU A 268 17.18 3.56 6.85
CA LEU A 268 16.16 4.56 6.58
C LEU A 268 16.71 5.98 6.78
N LEU A 269 17.36 6.25 7.90
CA LEU A 269 17.99 7.54 8.16
C LEU A 269 19.09 7.85 7.14
N SER A 270 19.94 6.85 6.83
CA SER A 270 21.03 7.00 5.86
C SER A 270 20.55 7.17 4.41
N SER A 271 19.31 6.80 4.10
CA SER A 271 18.73 7.02 2.76
C SER A 271 18.34 8.47 2.52
N PHE A 272 18.16 9.28 3.57
CA PHE A 272 17.59 10.63 3.51
C PHE A 272 16.22 10.69 2.82
N GLY A 273 15.46 9.59 2.84
CA GLY A 273 14.14 9.47 2.27
C GLY A 273 13.05 9.91 3.22
N GLY A 274 12.41 11.06 2.98
CA GLY A 274 11.38 11.62 3.88
C GLY A 274 10.10 10.80 3.94
N THR A 275 9.68 10.18 2.83
CA THR A 275 8.41 9.45 2.75
C THR A 275 8.36 8.20 3.64
N GLY A 276 9.46 7.44 3.72
CA GLY A 276 9.55 6.30 4.64
C GLY A 276 9.56 6.73 6.10
N THR A 277 10.23 7.85 6.41
CA THR A 277 10.22 8.41 7.76
C THR A 277 8.82 8.86 8.16
N LEU A 278 8.07 9.53 7.26
CA LEU A 278 6.68 9.90 7.49
C LEU A 278 5.78 8.67 7.73
N LEU A 279 5.99 7.58 6.97
CA LEU A 279 5.27 6.32 7.16
C LEU A 279 5.50 5.76 8.57
N VAL A 280 6.75 5.72 9.04
CA VAL A 280 7.08 5.23 10.39
C VAL A 280 6.47 6.14 11.45
N LEU A 281 6.55 7.47 11.31
CA LEU A 281 5.93 8.43 12.22
C LEU A 281 4.41 8.29 12.28
N ALA A 282 3.75 8.14 11.13
CA ALA A 282 2.30 7.91 11.05
C ALA A 282 1.90 6.56 11.69
N SER A 283 2.78 5.56 11.66
CA SER A 283 2.56 4.26 12.28
C SER A 283 2.85 4.26 13.79
N ALA A 284 3.56 5.27 14.30
CA ALA A 284 4.02 5.32 15.70
C ALA A 284 2.88 5.19 16.74
N PRO A 285 1.71 5.86 16.62
CA PRO A 285 0.63 5.68 17.57
C PRO A 285 0.15 4.22 17.67
N PHE A 286 0.04 3.54 16.54
CA PHE A 286 -0.36 2.13 16.48
C PHE A 286 0.73 1.22 17.07
N LEU A 287 1.99 1.50 16.78
CA LEU A 287 3.13 0.74 17.33
C LEU A 287 3.20 0.90 18.84
N LEU A 288 2.97 2.10 19.39
CA LEU A 288 2.97 2.34 20.84
C LEU A 288 1.91 1.52 21.57
N VAL A 289 0.73 1.31 20.96
CA VAL A 289 -0.32 0.45 21.52
C VAL A 289 0.05 -1.04 21.42
N MET A 290 0.73 -1.46 20.35
CA MET A 290 1.03 -2.86 20.06
C MET A 290 2.33 -3.36 20.71
N LEU A 291 3.27 -2.46 21.03
CA LEU A 291 4.58 -2.83 21.54
C LEU A 291 4.51 -3.14 23.06
N PRO A 292 5.18 -4.21 23.52
CA PRO A 292 5.43 -4.44 24.92
C PRO A 292 6.17 -3.26 25.57
N ARG A 293 5.86 -2.93 26.82
CA ARG A 293 6.43 -1.79 27.56
C ARG A 293 7.97 -1.73 27.53
N LYS A 294 8.66 -2.88 27.52
CA LYS A 294 10.13 -2.95 27.41
C LYS A 294 10.69 -2.34 26.13
N TYR A 295 9.97 -2.48 24.99
CA TYR A 295 10.39 -1.88 23.72
C TYR A 295 10.09 -0.38 23.69
N ILE A 296 8.96 0.03 24.28
CA ILE A 296 8.63 1.44 24.44
C ILE A 296 9.71 2.12 25.30
N ALA A 297 10.07 1.52 26.44
CA ALA A 297 11.15 2.03 27.29
C ALA A 297 12.47 2.13 26.53
N ALA A 298 12.84 1.09 25.75
CA ALA A 298 14.05 1.13 24.94
C ALA A 298 14.03 2.26 23.89
N VAL A 299 12.88 2.50 23.23
CA VAL A 299 12.73 3.62 22.28
C VAL A 299 12.84 4.95 23.00
N VAL A 300 12.15 5.13 24.13
CA VAL A 300 12.17 6.37 24.92
C VAL A 300 13.57 6.68 25.42
N LEU A 301 14.32 5.67 25.85
CA LEU A 301 15.70 5.85 26.31
C LEU A 301 16.70 6.10 25.17
N ALA A 302 16.49 5.45 24.01
CA ALA A 302 17.37 5.61 22.85
C ALA A 302 17.08 6.89 22.05
N ALA A 303 15.85 7.38 22.04
CA ALA A 303 15.44 8.54 21.24
C ALA A 303 16.26 9.82 21.53
N PRO A 304 16.50 10.23 22.80
CA PRO A 304 17.32 11.40 23.09
C PRO A 304 18.75 11.26 22.57
N LEU A 305 19.36 10.08 22.77
CA LEU A 305 20.71 9.81 22.28
C LEU A 305 20.78 9.87 20.75
N LEU A 306 19.81 9.25 20.08
CA LEU A 306 19.70 9.28 18.60
C LEU A 306 19.47 10.71 18.09
N LEU A 307 18.69 11.52 18.80
CA LEU A 307 18.47 12.93 18.46
C LEU A 307 19.75 13.75 18.60
N VAL A 308 20.51 13.54 19.67
CA VAL A 308 21.81 14.22 19.86
C VAL A 308 22.78 13.83 18.74
N VAL A 309 22.92 12.54 18.44
CA VAL A 309 23.78 12.07 17.34
C VAL A 309 23.31 12.64 16.01
N ALA A 310 22.00 12.62 15.72
CA ALA A 310 21.42 13.16 14.49
C ALA A 310 21.66 14.68 14.37
N ALA A 311 21.65 15.40 15.49
CA ALA A 311 21.99 16.83 15.51
C ALA A 311 23.46 17.06 15.15
N GLN A 312 24.38 16.27 15.76
CA GLN A 312 25.81 16.42 15.52
C GLN A 312 26.23 16.14 14.07
N ILE A 313 25.57 15.19 13.41
CA ILE A 313 25.87 14.85 12.01
C ILE A 313 25.01 15.64 11.00
N GLY A 314 24.29 16.69 11.44
CA GLY A 314 23.50 17.56 10.55
C GLY A 314 22.25 16.91 9.96
N VAL A 315 21.83 15.75 10.45
CA VAL A 315 20.60 15.09 9.99
C VAL A 315 19.37 15.89 10.37
N LEU A 316 19.36 16.54 11.55
CA LEU A 316 18.23 17.38 11.97
C LEU A 316 18.03 18.59 11.05
N ASP A 317 19.11 19.19 10.53
CA ASP A 317 19.02 20.29 9.58
C ASP A 317 18.29 19.86 8.29
N ASN A 318 18.51 18.62 7.87
CA ASN A 318 17.78 18.06 6.74
C ASN A 318 16.28 17.84 7.05
N PHE A 319 15.93 17.47 8.29
CA PHE A 319 14.54 17.34 8.71
C PHE A 319 13.85 18.71 8.81
N THR A 320 14.51 19.72 9.39
CA THR A 320 13.97 21.09 9.44
C THR A 320 13.80 21.68 8.04
N LYS A 321 14.76 21.51 7.14
CA LYS A 321 14.62 21.87 5.71
C LYS A 321 13.45 21.12 5.07
N ARG A 322 13.26 19.83 5.37
CA ARG A 322 12.10 19.09 4.88
C ARG A 322 10.78 19.62 5.41
N ALA A 323 10.71 20.03 6.66
CA ALA A 323 9.51 20.66 7.20
C ALA A 323 9.19 22.00 6.50
N THR A 324 10.19 22.80 6.18
CA THR A 324 10.01 24.04 5.42
C THR A 324 9.66 23.82 3.94
N GLU A 325 9.99 22.66 3.36
CA GLU A 325 9.61 22.29 1.99
C GLU A 325 8.08 22.30 1.78
N PHE A 326 7.28 22.02 2.82
CA PHE A 326 5.82 22.07 2.69
C PHE A 326 5.28 23.48 2.42
N GLY A 327 5.99 24.51 2.88
CA GLY A 327 5.65 25.91 2.62
C GLY A 327 6.38 26.53 1.41
N THR A 328 7.30 25.80 0.78
CA THR A 328 8.13 26.34 -0.32
C THR A 328 7.61 25.80 -1.65
N GLU A 329 7.03 26.66 -2.46
CA GLU A 329 6.59 26.33 -3.82
C GLU A 329 7.72 25.68 -4.64
N LYS A 330 7.36 24.71 -5.49
CA LYS A 330 8.27 23.92 -6.35
C LYS A 330 9.20 22.95 -5.60
N SER A 331 9.13 22.87 -4.27
CA SER A 331 9.84 21.84 -3.53
C SER A 331 9.20 20.47 -3.71
N SER A 332 9.96 19.39 -3.48
CA SER A 332 9.44 18.02 -3.57
C SER A 332 8.32 17.76 -2.55
N GLY A 333 8.42 18.32 -1.33
CA GLY A 333 7.39 18.20 -0.29
C GLY A 333 6.10 18.91 -0.69
N TYR A 334 6.20 20.15 -1.14
CA TYR A 334 5.06 20.93 -1.63
C TYR A 334 4.34 20.22 -2.78
N ASN A 335 5.08 19.80 -3.80
CA ASN A 335 4.52 19.17 -5.00
C ASN A 335 3.82 17.81 -4.70
N ARG A 336 4.25 17.09 -3.68
CA ARG A 336 3.67 15.76 -3.35
C ARG A 336 2.50 15.84 -2.38
N PHE A 337 2.47 16.80 -1.48
CA PHE A 337 1.50 16.85 -0.39
C PHE A 337 0.59 18.08 -0.43
N VAL A 338 1.15 19.26 -0.68
CA VAL A 338 0.39 20.52 -0.62
C VAL A 338 -0.32 20.80 -1.93
N LEU A 339 0.42 20.78 -3.03
CA LEU A 339 -0.13 21.10 -4.35
C LEU A 339 -1.29 20.18 -4.76
N PRO A 340 -1.21 18.83 -4.57
CA PRO A 340 -2.35 17.96 -4.84
C PRO A 340 -3.57 18.27 -3.99
N ALA A 341 -3.37 18.64 -2.72
CA ALA A 341 -4.47 19.02 -1.83
C ALA A 341 -5.14 20.32 -2.26
N VAL A 342 -4.35 21.36 -2.56
CA VAL A 342 -4.85 22.65 -3.06
C VAL A 342 -5.57 22.46 -4.40
N THR A 343 -4.97 21.71 -5.32
CA THR A 343 -5.60 21.47 -6.64
C THR A 343 -6.90 20.67 -6.52
N SER A 344 -6.97 19.73 -5.57
CA SER A 344 -8.19 18.98 -5.28
C SER A 344 -9.27 19.87 -4.68
N ALA A 345 -8.91 20.77 -3.75
CA ALA A 345 -9.84 21.74 -3.18
C ALA A 345 -10.42 22.65 -4.28
N ASN A 346 -9.55 23.22 -5.12
CA ASN A 346 -9.98 24.05 -6.24
C ASN A 346 -10.83 23.26 -7.26
N ALA A 347 -10.59 21.97 -7.41
CA ALA A 347 -11.41 21.12 -8.28
C ALA A 347 -12.82 20.92 -7.72
N LEU A 348 -12.97 20.84 -6.40
CA LEU A 348 -14.29 20.73 -5.73
C LEU A 348 -15.08 22.04 -5.76
N GLU A 349 -14.40 23.19 -5.84
CA GLU A 349 -15.03 24.52 -5.92
C GLU A 349 -15.48 24.88 -7.35
N ARG A 350 -15.30 24.01 -8.34
CA ARG A 350 -15.74 24.25 -9.71
C ARG A 350 -17.25 24.37 -9.81
N ASP A 351 -17.70 25.33 -10.63
CA ASP A 351 -19.12 25.60 -10.85
C ASP A 351 -19.87 24.40 -11.44
N GLY A 352 -21.14 24.30 -11.09
CA GLY A 352 -22.07 23.29 -11.59
C GLY A 352 -21.72 21.87 -11.15
N LEU A 353 -21.74 20.92 -12.09
CA LEU A 353 -21.46 19.50 -11.82
C LEU A 353 -19.97 19.16 -11.78
N GLY A 354 -19.07 20.12 -12.10
CA GLY A 354 -17.64 19.89 -12.19
C GLY A 354 -16.99 19.43 -10.88
N GLY A 355 -17.40 20.03 -9.76
CA GLY A 355 -16.92 19.61 -8.43
C GLY A 355 -17.45 18.25 -7.99
N LEU A 356 -18.66 17.85 -8.44
CA LEU A 356 -19.27 16.57 -8.10
C LEU A 356 -18.75 15.42 -8.97
N LEU A 357 -18.61 15.63 -10.27
CA LEU A 357 -18.27 14.60 -11.26
C LEU A 357 -16.79 14.59 -11.66
N GLY A 358 -16.06 15.69 -11.39
CA GLY A 358 -14.66 15.83 -11.81
C GLY A 358 -14.50 16.23 -13.28
N SER A 359 -13.32 16.01 -13.84
CA SER A 359 -12.96 16.43 -15.21
C SER A 359 -12.70 15.25 -16.17
N GLY A 360 -12.92 14.02 -15.72
CA GLY A 360 -12.67 12.81 -16.50
C GLY A 360 -11.24 12.27 -16.40
N ALA A 361 -11.07 11.03 -16.83
CA ALA A 361 -9.82 10.29 -16.75
C ALA A 361 -8.69 10.95 -17.55
N GLY A 362 -7.53 11.14 -16.90
CA GLY A 362 -6.35 11.71 -17.55
C GLY A 362 -6.41 13.23 -17.78
N SER A 363 -7.41 13.91 -17.21
CA SER A 363 -7.59 15.37 -17.33
C SER A 363 -6.64 16.18 -16.46
N ILE A 364 -5.84 15.54 -15.62
CA ILE A 364 -4.81 16.25 -14.84
C ILE A 364 -3.87 16.93 -15.83
N PRO A 365 -3.68 18.26 -15.72
CA PRO A 365 -2.77 18.98 -16.61
C PRO A 365 -1.39 18.32 -16.55
N ALA A 366 -0.89 17.86 -17.69
CA ALA A 366 0.52 17.53 -17.82
C ALA A 366 1.25 18.85 -17.58
N GLY A 367 1.92 18.96 -16.44
CA GLY A 367 2.66 20.16 -16.11
C GLY A 367 3.68 20.45 -17.22
N ASP A 368 3.79 21.71 -17.61
CA ASP A 368 4.85 22.14 -18.52
C ASP A 368 6.21 21.88 -17.83
N PRO A 369 7.02 20.93 -18.32
CA PRO A 369 8.30 20.62 -17.71
C PRO A 369 9.24 21.82 -17.68
N THR A 370 9.06 22.81 -18.59
CA THR A 370 9.87 24.02 -18.65
C THR A 370 9.48 25.06 -17.60
N LYS A 371 8.25 24.99 -17.08
CA LYS A 371 7.71 25.88 -16.04
C LYS A 371 7.71 25.26 -14.64
N GLY A 372 8.38 24.12 -14.43
CA GLY A 372 8.33 23.38 -13.17
C GLY A 372 6.95 22.78 -12.91
N GLY A 373 6.22 22.48 -13.97
CA GLY A 373 4.92 21.83 -13.90
C GLY A 373 5.01 20.49 -13.19
N VAL A 374 3.99 20.16 -12.44
CA VAL A 374 3.91 18.92 -11.70
C VAL A 374 3.81 17.78 -12.71
N ASN A 375 4.87 17.00 -12.83
CA ASN A 375 4.82 15.75 -13.58
C ASN A 375 3.68 14.91 -12.99
N GLY A 376 2.79 14.38 -13.84
CA GLY A 376 1.62 13.65 -13.44
C GLY A 376 1.90 12.44 -12.51
N PHE A 377 3.16 12.06 -12.36
CA PHE A 377 3.66 11.01 -11.47
C PHE A 377 3.70 11.38 -9.98
N ALA A 378 3.58 12.66 -9.63
CA ALA A 378 3.67 13.12 -8.23
C ALA A 378 2.31 13.19 -7.52
N TRP A 379 1.20 12.95 -8.23
CA TRP A 379 -0.14 13.05 -7.66
C TRP A 379 -0.43 11.91 -6.71
N SER A 380 -0.87 12.26 -5.52
CA SER A 380 -1.41 11.26 -4.59
C SER A 380 -2.70 10.66 -5.14
N PRO A 381 -2.96 9.35 -4.93
CA PRO A 381 -4.16 8.69 -5.49
C PRO A 381 -5.48 9.39 -5.15
N TYR A 382 -5.63 9.89 -3.90
CA TYR A 382 -6.85 10.60 -3.48
C TYR A 382 -7.06 11.89 -4.28
N ALA A 383 -5.99 12.67 -4.49
CA ALA A 383 -6.07 13.92 -5.22
C ALA A 383 -6.39 13.69 -6.71
N LYS A 384 -5.79 12.65 -7.29
CA LYS A 384 -6.11 12.23 -8.64
C LYS A 384 -7.57 11.85 -8.77
N VAL A 385 -8.11 11.07 -7.84
CA VAL A 385 -9.51 10.65 -7.87
C VAL A 385 -10.45 11.84 -7.70
N ILE A 386 -10.16 12.78 -6.79
CA ILE A 386 -10.98 13.99 -6.61
C ILE A 386 -10.95 14.84 -7.88
N TYR A 387 -9.79 15.05 -8.48
CA TYR A 387 -9.66 15.88 -9.67
C TYR A 387 -10.36 15.29 -10.89
N GLU A 388 -10.15 13.99 -11.15
CA GLU A 388 -10.67 13.30 -12.33
C GLU A 388 -12.13 12.88 -12.18
N TYR A 389 -12.59 12.53 -10.98
CA TYR A 389 -13.92 11.95 -10.74
C TYR A 389 -14.74 12.68 -9.68
N GLY A 390 -14.27 13.82 -9.19
CA GLY A 390 -14.99 14.68 -8.26
C GLY A 390 -15.27 14.06 -6.90
N LEU A 391 -16.18 14.71 -6.17
CA LEU A 391 -16.57 14.26 -4.83
C LEU A 391 -17.24 12.89 -4.85
N ILE A 392 -18.11 12.62 -5.83
CA ILE A 392 -18.84 11.33 -5.93
C ILE A 392 -17.83 10.20 -6.18
N GLY A 393 -16.90 10.39 -7.12
CA GLY A 393 -15.84 9.41 -7.37
C GLY A 393 -14.98 9.14 -6.13
N PHE A 394 -14.63 10.17 -5.38
CA PHE A 394 -13.90 10.01 -4.13
C PHE A 394 -14.69 9.24 -3.06
N LEU A 395 -15.99 9.53 -2.90
CA LEU A 395 -16.86 8.83 -1.96
C LEU A 395 -17.08 7.35 -2.34
N LEU A 396 -16.98 6.99 -3.61
CA LEU A 396 -17.01 5.59 -4.06
C LEU A 396 -15.64 4.90 -3.88
N TRP A 397 -14.54 5.61 -4.15
CA TRP A 397 -13.19 5.07 -4.09
C TRP A 397 -12.67 4.90 -2.65
N LEU A 398 -12.99 5.84 -1.75
CA LEU A 398 -12.48 5.81 -0.37
C LEU A 398 -12.95 4.56 0.40
N PRO A 399 -14.25 4.18 0.41
CA PRO A 399 -14.69 2.95 1.06
C PRO A 399 -14.05 1.70 0.46
N LEU A 400 -13.88 1.64 -0.86
CA LEU A 400 -13.19 0.54 -1.53
C LEU A 400 -11.75 0.39 -1.00
N THR A 401 -11.02 1.49 -0.92
CA THR A 401 -9.63 1.51 -0.44
C THR A 401 -9.54 1.13 1.04
N LEU A 402 -10.39 1.74 1.89
CA LEU A 402 -10.42 1.43 3.32
C LEU A 402 -10.83 -0.02 3.55
N TYR A 403 -11.83 -0.52 2.84
CA TYR A 403 -12.26 -1.91 2.94
C TYR A 403 -11.16 -2.88 2.51
N ALA A 404 -10.40 -2.56 1.44
CA ALA A 404 -9.28 -3.37 1.00
C ALA A 404 -8.15 -3.44 2.04
N ILE A 405 -7.88 -2.32 2.75
CA ILE A 405 -6.84 -2.23 3.78
C ILE A 405 -7.27 -2.95 5.08
N PHE A 406 -8.50 -2.70 5.55
CA PHE A 406 -8.95 -3.16 6.86
C PHE A 406 -9.67 -4.51 6.85
N ASN A 407 -10.09 -5.00 5.69
CA ASN A 407 -10.69 -6.32 5.60
C ASN A 407 -9.61 -7.40 5.74
N ARG A 408 -9.92 -8.42 6.52
CA ARG A 408 -9.00 -9.53 6.85
C ARG A 408 -8.68 -10.49 5.69
N GLY A 409 -9.38 -10.36 4.56
CA GLY A 409 -9.00 -11.07 3.35
C GLY A 409 -7.70 -10.46 2.80
N ILE A 410 -6.69 -11.28 2.53
CA ILE A 410 -5.47 -10.80 1.88
C ILE A 410 -5.85 -10.36 0.47
N PRO A 411 -5.75 -9.07 0.13
CA PRO A 411 -5.96 -8.63 -1.24
C PRO A 411 -4.89 -9.25 -2.13
N PHE A 412 -5.22 -9.50 -3.39
CA PHE A 412 -4.28 -10.02 -4.37
C PHE A 412 -3.13 -9.03 -4.68
N ILE A 413 -3.31 -7.74 -4.33
CA ILE A 413 -2.36 -6.66 -4.64
C ILE A 413 -1.44 -6.42 -3.46
#